data_e94a4ba948c9b60116698d6a92a11be6
#
_entry.id   e94a4ba948c9b60116698d6a92a11be6
#
_cell.length_a   1.000
_cell.length_b   1.000
_cell.length_c   1.000
_cell.angle_alpha   90.00
_cell.angle_beta   90.00
_cell.angle_gamma   90.00
#
_symmetry.space_group_name_H-M   'P 1'
#
loop_
_entity.id
_entity.type
_entity.pdbx_description
1 polymer ?
#
loop_
_entity_poly.entity_id
_entity_poly.type
_entity_poly.pdbx_seq_one_letter_code
_entity_poly.pdbx_strand_id
1 'polypeptide(L)'
;MPELTNNILETIKKKIGAEADILGNFDQDLLISINSAFATLRQVGVGPENGFKADVNSTWDDYTIVSDIDIDMVKDYIYLKTKMIFDPPVNSTVINAVNEQIKELEWRLYVFSDKTYKEPIEVVT
;
A
#
# COMPACT_ATOMS: atom_id res chain seq x y z
N MET A 1 16.43 -7.07 -12.17
CA MET A 1 16.60 -5.67 -12.56
C MET A 1 16.18 -4.77 -11.43
N PRO A 2 17.12 -3.97 -10.93
CA PRO A 2 16.79 -3.08 -9.82
C PRO A 2 15.64 -2.13 -10.13
N GLU A 3 15.57 -1.67 -11.36
CA GLU A 3 14.52 -0.75 -11.76
C GLU A 3 13.13 -1.36 -11.60
N LEU A 4 13.01 -2.64 -11.90
CA LEU A 4 11.72 -3.30 -11.83
C LEU A 4 11.25 -3.45 -10.39
N THR A 5 12.19 -3.69 -9.47
CA THR A 5 11.80 -3.85 -8.08
C THR A 5 11.45 -2.52 -7.43
N ASN A 6 11.86 -1.41 -8.04
CA ASN A 6 11.55 -0.09 -7.50
C ASN A 6 10.32 0.54 -8.14
N ASN A 7 9.82 -0.01 -9.23
CA ASN A 7 8.62 0.52 -9.89
C ASN A 7 7.37 0.08 -9.13
N ILE A 8 6.50 1.04 -8.84
CA ILE A 8 5.33 0.76 -8.01
C ILE A 8 4.39 -0.22 -8.70
N LEU A 9 4.02 0.08 -9.93
CA LEU A 9 3.06 -0.78 -10.64
C LEU A 9 3.60 -2.19 -10.83
N GLU A 10 4.87 -2.31 -11.24
CA GLU A 10 5.44 -3.62 -11.48
C GLU A 10 5.59 -4.41 -10.19
N THR A 11 5.92 -3.75 -9.10
CA THR A 11 6.00 -4.41 -7.80
C THR A 11 4.66 -5.03 -7.42
N ILE A 12 3.60 -4.26 -7.57
CA ILE A 12 2.27 -4.74 -7.17
C ILE A 12 1.81 -5.87 -8.09
N LYS A 13 2.04 -5.73 -9.40
CA LYS A 13 1.69 -6.80 -10.34
C LYS A 13 2.40 -8.10 -9.97
N LYS A 14 3.68 -8.00 -9.64
CA LYS A 14 4.45 -9.19 -9.29
C LYS A 14 3.96 -9.80 -7.99
N LYS A 15 3.64 -8.98 -7.00
CA LYS A 15 3.17 -9.49 -5.71
C LYS A 15 1.80 -10.16 -5.81
N ILE A 16 0.93 -9.64 -6.67
CA ILE A 16 -0.38 -10.25 -6.87
C ILE A 16 -0.21 -11.64 -7.47
N GLY A 17 0.80 -11.82 -8.31
CA GLY A 17 1.13 -13.14 -8.81
C GLY A 17 0.29 -13.59 -9.99
N ALA A 18 -0.59 -12.74 -10.50
CA ALA A 18 -1.34 -13.06 -11.70
C ALA A 18 -0.42 -13.01 -12.89
N GLU A 19 -0.82 -13.66 -13.98
CA GLU A 19 0.00 -13.67 -15.16
C GLU A 19 0.13 -12.29 -15.73
N ALA A 20 1.36 -11.94 -16.10
CA ALA A 20 1.67 -10.60 -16.55
C ALA A 20 0.83 -10.20 -17.76
N ASP A 21 0.58 -11.15 -18.66
CA ASP A 21 -0.20 -10.85 -19.87
C ASP A 21 -1.61 -10.40 -19.52
N ILE A 22 -2.21 -11.04 -18.54
CA ILE A 22 -3.55 -10.69 -18.10
C ILE A 22 -3.54 -9.32 -17.43
N LEU A 23 -2.62 -9.13 -16.48
CA LEU A 23 -2.56 -7.88 -15.75
C LEU A 23 -2.13 -6.71 -16.61
N GLY A 24 -1.33 -6.99 -17.65
CA GLY A 24 -0.88 -5.91 -18.53
C GLY A 24 -2.03 -5.18 -19.19
N ASN A 25 -3.15 -5.87 -19.40
CA ASN A 25 -4.32 -5.24 -19.99
C ASN A 25 -5.10 -4.39 -19.02
N PHE A 26 -4.75 -4.45 -17.73
CA PHE A 26 -5.46 -3.75 -16.67
C PHE A 26 -4.60 -2.75 -15.93
N ASP A 27 -3.49 -2.31 -16.56
CA ASP A 27 -2.57 -1.38 -15.89
C ASP A 27 -3.29 -0.14 -15.39
N GLN A 28 -4.19 0.44 -16.19
CA GLN A 28 -4.89 1.64 -15.74
C GLN A 28 -5.81 1.35 -14.57
N ASP A 29 -6.49 0.21 -14.60
CA ASP A 29 -7.37 -0.17 -13.50
C ASP A 29 -6.56 -0.44 -12.23
N LEU A 30 -5.41 -1.09 -12.37
CA LEU A 30 -4.53 -1.32 -11.24
C LEU A 30 -4.05 0.00 -10.65
N LEU A 31 -3.68 0.94 -11.51
CA LEU A 31 -3.23 2.24 -11.03
C LEU A 31 -4.33 2.99 -10.29
N ILE A 32 -5.56 2.87 -10.75
CA ILE A 32 -6.70 3.49 -10.05
C ILE A 32 -6.80 2.92 -8.64
N SER A 33 -6.70 1.61 -8.50
CA SER A 33 -6.77 0.97 -7.19
C SER A 33 -5.57 1.32 -6.32
N ILE A 34 -4.38 1.33 -6.91
CA ILE A 34 -3.16 1.71 -6.19
C ILE A 34 -3.29 3.14 -5.66
N ASN A 35 -3.76 4.05 -6.51
CA ASN A 35 -3.88 5.44 -6.11
C ASN A 35 -4.99 5.65 -5.08
N SER A 36 -6.03 4.84 -5.15
CA SER A 36 -7.07 4.86 -4.13
C SER A 36 -6.48 4.48 -2.77
N ALA A 37 -5.59 3.49 -2.74
CA ALA A 37 -4.94 3.09 -1.51
C ALA A 37 -4.03 4.19 -0.98
N PHE A 38 -3.27 4.85 -1.86
CA PHE A 38 -2.45 5.99 -1.45
C PHE A 38 -3.33 7.12 -0.88
N ALA A 39 -4.50 7.35 -1.47
CA ALA A 39 -5.40 8.38 -0.97
C ALA A 39 -5.91 8.04 0.42
N THR A 40 -6.20 6.77 0.67
CA THR A 40 -6.62 6.34 2.00
C THR A 40 -5.49 6.57 3.02
N LEU A 41 -4.27 6.25 2.65
CA LEU A 41 -3.13 6.50 3.54
C LEU A 41 -2.98 7.99 3.84
N ARG A 42 -3.18 8.83 2.85
CA ARG A 42 -3.12 10.26 3.07
C ARG A 42 -4.17 10.72 4.08
N GLN A 43 -5.35 10.12 4.03
CA GLN A 43 -6.42 10.49 4.96
C GLN A 43 -6.06 10.16 6.40
N VAL A 44 -5.23 9.14 6.61
CA VAL A 44 -4.80 8.81 7.97
C VAL A 44 -3.45 9.45 8.31
N GLY A 45 -2.99 10.37 7.48
CA GLY A 45 -1.80 11.14 7.79
C GLY A 45 -0.50 10.57 7.27
N VAL A 46 -0.57 9.59 6.37
CA VAL A 46 0.61 8.93 5.84
C VAL A 46 0.91 9.45 4.45
N GLY A 47 2.16 9.85 4.23
CA GLY A 47 2.62 10.32 2.95
C GLY A 47 2.64 11.83 2.85
N PRO A 48 2.93 12.35 1.66
CA PRO A 48 3.05 13.81 1.48
C PRO A 48 1.72 14.52 1.67
N GLU A 49 1.80 15.74 2.18
CA GLU A 49 0.60 16.54 2.47
C GLU A 49 -0.30 16.73 1.27
N ASN A 50 0.33 16.94 0.12
CA ASN A 50 -0.44 17.18 -1.10
C ASN A 50 -0.88 15.91 -1.79
N GLY A 51 -0.56 14.77 -1.18
CA GLY A 51 -0.93 13.49 -1.76
C GLY A 51 0.11 12.99 -2.74
N PHE A 52 -0.01 11.72 -3.07
CA PHE A 52 0.88 11.08 -4.03
C PHE A 52 0.03 10.32 -5.03
N LYS A 53 0.38 10.44 -6.30
CA LYS A 53 -0.33 9.74 -7.36
C LYS A 53 0.69 9.04 -8.24
N ALA A 54 0.55 7.73 -8.37
CA ALA A 54 1.46 6.93 -9.17
C ALA A 54 1.00 6.85 -10.62
N ASP A 55 1.98 6.80 -11.53
CA ASP A 55 1.73 6.44 -12.92
C ASP A 55 2.59 5.25 -13.28
N VAL A 56 2.64 4.88 -14.56
CA VAL A 56 3.35 3.67 -14.97
C VAL A 56 4.86 3.78 -14.73
N ASN A 57 5.37 4.97 -14.60
CA ASN A 57 6.80 5.19 -14.39
C ASN A 57 7.18 5.50 -12.95
N SER A 58 6.20 5.64 -12.06
CA SER A 58 6.48 6.02 -10.68
C SER A 58 7.23 4.94 -9.95
N THR A 59 8.15 5.35 -9.08
CA THR A 59 8.93 4.44 -8.27
C THR A 59 8.64 4.65 -6.79
N TRP A 60 9.01 3.66 -5.98
CA TRP A 60 8.88 3.80 -4.53
C TRP A 60 9.76 4.92 -3.99
N ASP A 61 10.90 5.18 -4.66
CA ASP A 61 11.76 6.29 -4.26
C ASP A 61 11.06 7.64 -4.45
N ASP A 62 10.23 7.76 -5.48
CA ASP A 62 9.45 8.98 -5.66
C ASP A 62 8.57 9.26 -4.45
N TYR A 63 8.01 8.21 -3.87
CA TYR A 63 7.17 8.35 -2.70
C TYR A 63 7.99 8.62 -1.44
N THR A 64 9.11 7.92 -1.26
CA THR A 64 9.91 8.07 -0.06
C THR A 64 10.72 9.35 -0.05
N ILE A 65 11.01 9.93 -1.20
CA ILE A 65 11.70 11.21 -1.25
C ILE A 65 10.88 12.28 -0.55
N VAL A 66 9.57 12.21 -0.66
CA VAL A 66 8.69 13.23 -0.11
C VAL A 66 8.07 12.82 1.23
N SER A 67 8.38 11.62 1.70
CA SER A 67 7.74 11.12 2.91
C SER A 67 8.73 10.21 3.67
N ASP A 68 8.82 10.43 4.97
CA ASP A 68 9.71 9.65 5.83
C ASP A 68 8.89 8.63 6.60
N ILE A 69 8.60 7.51 5.94
CA ILE A 69 7.78 6.46 6.52
C ILE A 69 8.38 5.09 6.22
N ASP A 70 7.86 4.06 6.89
CA ASP A 70 8.29 2.70 6.65
C ASP A 70 7.74 2.22 5.32
N ILE A 71 8.60 2.22 4.30
CA ILE A 71 8.17 1.90 2.95
C ILE A 71 7.71 0.46 2.82
N ASP A 72 8.26 -0.45 3.61
CA ASP A 72 7.85 -1.85 3.50
C ASP A 72 6.41 -2.03 3.94
N MET A 73 6.00 -1.35 5.00
CA MET A 73 4.59 -1.40 5.42
C MET A 73 3.68 -0.78 4.38
N VAL A 74 4.13 0.29 3.73
CA VAL A 74 3.34 0.91 2.67
C VAL A 74 3.18 -0.05 1.51
N LYS A 75 4.27 -0.71 1.10
CA LYS A 75 4.18 -1.68 0.01
C LYS A 75 3.19 -2.79 0.32
N ASP A 76 3.25 -3.31 1.54
CA ASP A 76 2.32 -4.36 1.95
C ASP A 76 0.88 -3.88 1.93
N TYR A 77 0.66 -2.67 2.42
CA TYR A 77 -0.68 -2.10 2.45
C TYR A 77 -1.25 -1.93 1.05
N ILE A 78 -0.47 -1.32 0.16
CA ILE A 78 -0.91 -1.09 -1.21
C ILE A 78 -1.20 -2.42 -1.91
N TYR A 79 -0.32 -3.40 -1.70
CA TYR A 79 -0.50 -4.72 -2.27
C TYR A 79 -1.81 -5.36 -1.80
N LEU A 80 -2.03 -5.39 -0.49
CA LEU A 80 -3.20 -6.07 0.04
C LEU A 80 -4.50 -5.39 -0.40
N LYS A 81 -4.53 -4.07 -0.40
CA LYS A 81 -5.71 -3.35 -0.85
C LYS A 81 -6.01 -3.65 -2.32
N THR A 82 -4.96 -3.66 -3.14
CA THR A 82 -5.13 -3.91 -4.57
C THR A 82 -5.54 -5.35 -4.82
N LYS A 83 -4.91 -6.29 -4.10
CA LYS A 83 -5.24 -7.71 -4.27
C LYS A 83 -6.70 -8.00 -3.95
N MET A 84 -7.24 -7.35 -2.93
CA MET A 84 -8.63 -7.60 -2.56
C MET A 84 -9.60 -7.17 -3.65
N ILE A 85 -9.17 -6.31 -4.56
CA ILE A 85 -9.99 -5.88 -5.68
C ILE A 85 -9.80 -6.81 -6.88
N PHE A 86 -8.56 -7.15 -7.20
CA PHE A 86 -8.23 -7.85 -8.45
C PHE A 86 -8.09 -9.33 -8.31
N ASP A 87 -7.79 -9.85 -7.13
CA ASP A 87 -7.60 -11.28 -6.95
C ASP A 87 -7.92 -11.66 -5.51
N PRO A 88 -9.17 -11.40 -5.07
CA PRO A 88 -9.51 -11.69 -3.69
C PRO A 88 -9.51 -13.19 -3.42
N PRO A 89 -9.17 -13.60 -2.20
CA PRO A 89 -9.30 -14.99 -1.82
C PRO A 89 -10.77 -15.43 -1.91
N VAL A 90 -11.00 -16.72 -2.15
CA VAL A 90 -12.36 -17.21 -2.21
C VAL A 90 -12.87 -17.69 -0.85
N ASN A 91 -11.97 -17.93 0.08
CA ASN A 91 -12.31 -18.45 1.41
C ASN A 91 -12.60 -17.27 2.35
N SER A 92 -13.77 -17.27 2.97
CA SER A 92 -14.18 -16.16 3.81
C SER A 92 -13.29 -15.99 5.04
N THR A 93 -12.73 -17.07 5.55
CA THR A 93 -11.80 -16.97 6.67
C THR A 93 -10.54 -16.22 6.27
N VAL A 94 -10.03 -16.51 5.07
CA VAL A 94 -8.85 -15.81 4.57
C VAL A 94 -9.17 -14.34 4.29
N ILE A 95 -10.35 -14.08 3.72
CA ILE A 95 -10.77 -12.70 3.47
C ILE A 95 -10.78 -11.90 4.77
N ASN A 96 -11.35 -12.49 5.82
CA ASN A 96 -11.42 -11.81 7.12
C ASN A 96 -10.02 -11.58 7.68
N ALA A 97 -9.13 -12.55 7.55
CA ALA A 97 -7.76 -12.41 8.04
C ALA A 97 -7.03 -11.29 7.30
N VAL A 98 -7.19 -11.21 5.98
CA VAL A 98 -6.55 -10.17 5.20
C VAL A 98 -7.11 -8.80 5.58
N ASN A 99 -8.42 -8.70 5.77
CA ASN A 99 -9.02 -7.43 6.17
C ASN A 99 -8.50 -6.97 7.53
N GLU A 100 -8.30 -7.89 8.47
CA GLU A 100 -7.73 -7.53 9.76
C GLU A 100 -6.28 -7.08 9.60
N GLN A 101 -5.54 -7.73 8.72
CA GLN A 101 -4.16 -7.33 8.45
C GLN A 101 -4.10 -5.92 7.84
N ILE A 102 -5.02 -5.62 6.94
CA ILE A 102 -5.10 -4.28 6.35
C ILE A 102 -5.36 -3.24 7.43
N LYS A 103 -6.30 -3.53 8.33
CA LYS A 103 -6.61 -2.61 9.43
C LYS A 103 -5.41 -2.40 10.33
N GLU A 104 -4.68 -3.47 10.62
CA GLU A 104 -3.50 -3.36 11.46
C GLU A 104 -2.43 -2.51 10.79
N LEU A 105 -2.23 -2.68 9.48
CA LEU A 105 -1.26 -1.87 8.77
C LEU A 105 -1.66 -0.40 8.77
N GLU A 106 -2.95 -0.12 8.59
CA GLU A 106 -3.43 1.26 8.67
C GLU A 106 -3.13 1.87 10.03
N TRP A 107 -3.39 1.11 11.08
CA TRP A 107 -3.14 1.58 12.43
C TRP A 107 -1.66 1.83 12.67
N ARG A 108 -0.81 0.88 12.26
CA ARG A 108 0.63 1.02 12.46
C ARG A 108 1.19 2.20 11.69
N LEU A 109 0.74 2.39 10.46
CA LEU A 109 1.20 3.51 9.65
C LEU A 109 0.72 4.83 10.24
N TYR A 110 -0.50 4.87 10.73
CA TYR A 110 -1.02 6.06 11.37
C TYR A 110 -0.18 6.43 12.60
N VAL A 111 0.09 5.46 13.45
CA VAL A 111 0.88 5.69 14.66
C VAL A 111 2.30 6.15 14.30
N PHE A 112 2.89 5.51 13.30
CA PHE A 112 4.23 5.83 12.88
C PHE A 112 4.33 7.26 12.34
N SER A 113 3.31 7.72 11.64
CA SER A 113 3.33 9.04 11.02
C SER A 113 2.89 10.15 11.96
N ASP A 114 2.15 9.84 13.00
CA ASP A 114 1.60 10.84 13.91
C ASP A 114 2.57 11.09 15.06
N LYS A 115 3.32 12.16 14.95
CA LYS A 115 4.34 12.48 15.93
C LYS A 115 3.79 12.89 17.28
N THR A 116 2.51 13.19 17.35
CA THR A 116 1.87 13.57 18.61
C THR A 116 1.23 12.39 19.32
N TYR A 117 1.07 11.27 18.62
CA TYR A 117 0.43 10.10 19.18
C TYR A 117 1.36 9.36 20.13
N LYS A 118 0.82 8.91 21.25
CA LYS A 118 1.55 8.06 22.18
C LYS A 118 0.74 6.81 22.43
N GLU A 119 1.42 5.68 22.35
CA GLU A 119 0.75 4.40 22.56
C GLU A 119 0.24 4.29 23.97
N PRO A 120 -1.02 3.89 24.14
CA PRO A 120 -1.56 3.75 25.51
C PRO A 120 -0.78 2.79 26.38
N ILE A 121 -0.23 1.75 25.77
CA ILE A 121 0.48 0.73 26.53
C ILE A 121 1.74 1.28 27.19
N GLU A 122 2.31 2.34 26.64
CA GLU A 122 3.50 2.93 27.24
C GLU A 122 3.20 3.63 28.54
N VAL A 123 1.97 4.03 28.72
CA VAL A 123 1.54 4.73 29.91
C VAL A 123 1.54 3.80 31.12
N VAL A 124 1.38 2.52 30.85
CA VAL A 124 1.24 1.53 31.91
C VAL A 124 2.58 1.19 32.56
N THR A 125 3.64 1.37 31.82
CA THR A 125 4.97 1.06 32.37
C THR A 125 5.53 2.21 33.20
#